data_48943af6bd0c76f5659a318b8b85c93e
#
_entry.id   48943af6bd0c76f5659a318b8b85c93e
#
_cell.length_a   1.000
_cell.length_b   1.000
_cell.length_c   1.000
_cell.angle_alpha   90.00
_cell.angle_beta   90.00
_cell.angle_gamma   90.00
#
_symmetry.space_group_name_H-M   'P 1'
#
loop_
_entity.id
_entity.type
_entity.pdbx_description
1 polymer ?
#
loop_
_entity_poly.entity_id
_entity_poly.type
_entity_poly.pdbx_seq_one_letter_code
_entity_poly.pdbx_strand_id
1 'polypeptide(L)'
;MKHFTLALVAMAAFCSQSFAQTKVKNLYTSGTTLNVSLLNNEEQPVQINRTLFAGYNSICLPMSLSAEQLQTAAKGVQVERLISIGQEGAILNLYFLDCTNEGIEAGVPYLIYSPTIQTLRANSTDAGAVSTDLKFVTKTDGTGNQITFGSSWESIQVEGRYGIPALQETDELQSILICTNGDKTFLPTRCGFTWDAKSATAQALEIKHITDVAGEETCIKDLQSLDAEVDIYNVQGAMVQSKANINKAMKTLPNGIYVIKGMKVAINN
;
A
#
# COMPACT_ATOMS: atom_id res chain seq x y z
N MET A 1 38.80 -72.51 29.71
CA MET A 1 37.74 -71.92 28.86
C MET A 1 37.75 -70.41 29.10
N LYS A 2 38.26 -69.65 28.15
CA LYS A 2 38.41 -68.21 28.27
C LYS A 2 37.41 -67.60 27.33
N HIS A 3 36.43 -66.90 27.89
CA HIS A 3 35.41 -66.17 27.11
C HIS A 3 35.98 -64.80 26.68
N PHE A 4 36.15 -64.61 25.38
CA PHE A 4 36.46 -63.30 24.78
C PHE A 4 35.14 -62.54 24.58
N THR A 5 34.97 -61.46 25.33
CA THR A 5 33.87 -60.55 25.14
C THR A 5 34.32 -59.48 24.16
N LEU A 6 33.70 -59.46 22.95
CA LEU A 6 33.93 -58.46 21.90
C LEU A 6 33.07 -57.25 22.19
N ALA A 7 33.68 -56.15 22.64
CA ALA A 7 33.01 -54.89 22.81
C ALA A 7 32.92 -54.16 21.45
N LEU A 8 31.73 -54.07 20.90
CA LEU A 8 31.45 -53.30 19.69
C LEU A 8 31.27 -51.82 20.07
N VAL A 9 32.31 -51.02 19.81
CA VAL A 9 32.22 -49.56 19.96
C VAL A 9 31.55 -48.99 18.71
N ALA A 10 30.28 -48.66 18.83
CA ALA A 10 29.55 -47.91 17.79
C ALA A 10 29.99 -46.45 17.85
N MET A 11 30.86 -46.03 16.95
CA MET A 11 31.17 -44.62 16.71
C MET A 11 29.96 -43.96 16.01
N ALA A 12 29.13 -43.30 16.77
CA ALA A 12 28.12 -42.40 16.21
C ALA A 12 28.86 -41.17 15.66
N ALA A 13 29.07 -41.16 14.35
CA ALA A 13 29.51 -39.98 13.64
C ALA A 13 28.35 -38.97 13.67
N PHE A 14 28.35 -38.03 14.60
CA PHE A 14 27.57 -36.83 14.54
C PHE A 14 28.05 -36.01 13.35
N CYS A 15 27.41 -36.17 12.18
CA CYS A 15 27.47 -35.15 11.15
C CYS A 15 26.83 -33.90 11.71
N SER A 16 27.64 -33.02 12.29
CA SER A 16 27.25 -31.62 12.50
C SER A 16 27.09 -31.00 11.13
N GLN A 17 25.87 -31.03 10.61
CA GLN A 17 25.50 -30.16 9.51
C GLN A 17 25.55 -28.74 10.08
N SER A 18 26.67 -28.07 9.88
CA SER A 18 26.74 -26.63 10.01
C SER A 18 25.82 -26.07 8.93
N PHE A 19 24.60 -25.74 9.30
CA PHE A 19 23.75 -24.87 8.47
C PHE A 19 24.56 -23.58 8.33
N ALA A 20 25.17 -23.40 7.17
CA ALA A 20 25.76 -22.12 6.82
C ALA A 20 24.61 -21.10 6.87
N GLN A 21 24.61 -20.27 7.90
CA GLN A 21 23.64 -19.21 8.06
C GLN A 21 23.83 -18.29 6.87
N THR A 22 22.90 -18.33 5.92
CA THR A 22 22.96 -17.52 4.71
C THR A 22 23.02 -16.06 5.14
N LYS A 23 24.14 -15.40 4.84
CA LYS A 23 24.38 -14.04 5.28
C LYS A 23 23.44 -13.11 4.51
N VAL A 24 22.42 -12.60 5.17
CA VAL A 24 21.48 -11.63 4.58
C VAL A 24 22.17 -10.28 4.40
N LYS A 25 22.08 -9.71 3.21
CA LYS A 25 22.64 -8.39 2.92
C LYS A 25 21.58 -7.31 3.16
N ASN A 26 21.84 -6.39 4.07
CA ASN A 26 21.00 -5.22 4.24
C ASN A 26 21.18 -4.26 3.06
N LEU A 27 20.11 -4.03 2.30
CA LEU A 27 20.12 -3.08 1.17
C LEU A 27 19.86 -1.65 1.61
N TYR A 28 19.07 -1.47 2.65
CA TYR A 28 18.65 -0.16 3.09
C TYR A 28 18.47 -0.10 4.61
N THR A 29 19.20 0.78 5.23
CA THR A 29 19.07 1.11 6.66
C THR A 29 18.75 2.59 6.89
N SER A 30 19.39 3.50 6.16
CA SER A 30 19.19 4.94 6.23
C SER A 30 19.93 5.70 5.11
N GLY A 31 20.24 4.99 4.04
CA GLY A 31 21.00 5.55 2.93
C GLY A 31 20.19 6.47 2.03
N THR A 32 20.90 7.20 1.17
CA THR A 32 20.32 8.10 0.17
C THR A 32 19.87 7.41 -1.11
N THR A 33 20.29 6.16 -1.31
CA THR A 33 19.97 5.35 -2.49
C THR A 33 19.68 3.91 -2.09
N LEU A 34 18.60 3.35 -2.60
CA LEU A 34 18.28 1.94 -2.53
C LEU A 34 18.74 1.26 -3.82
N ASN A 35 19.79 0.44 -3.73
CA ASN A 35 20.28 -0.29 -4.90
C ASN A 35 19.40 -1.51 -5.21
N VAL A 36 18.34 -1.29 -5.99
CA VAL A 36 17.36 -2.32 -6.35
C VAL A 36 17.94 -3.39 -7.29
N SER A 37 19.05 -3.11 -8.00
CA SER A 37 19.67 -4.12 -8.88
C SER A 37 20.21 -5.33 -8.12
N LEU A 38 20.48 -5.17 -6.82
CA LEU A 38 20.94 -6.27 -5.96
C LEU A 38 19.82 -7.24 -5.55
N LEU A 39 18.56 -6.87 -5.77
CA LEU A 39 17.42 -7.75 -5.47
C LEU A 39 17.37 -9.00 -6.36
N ASN A 40 17.88 -8.90 -7.57
CA ASN A 40 17.89 -9.99 -8.53
C ASN A 40 19.13 -10.90 -8.38
N ASN A 41 19.93 -10.70 -7.32
CA ASN A 41 21.09 -11.55 -7.05
C ASN A 41 20.65 -12.77 -6.24
N GLU A 42 20.57 -13.93 -6.89
CA GLU A 42 20.16 -15.19 -6.27
C GLU A 42 21.18 -15.74 -5.26
N GLU A 43 22.42 -15.23 -5.27
CA GLU A 43 23.48 -15.73 -4.40
C GLU A 43 23.33 -15.30 -2.93
N GLN A 44 22.66 -14.19 -2.66
CA GLN A 44 22.47 -13.68 -1.29
C GLN A 44 21.09 -13.06 -1.09
N PRO A 45 20.33 -13.54 -0.11
CA PRO A 45 19.08 -12.89 0.25
C PRO A 45 19.34 -11.45 0.73
N VAL A 46 18.43 -10.55 0.37
CA VAL A 46 18.51 -9.14 0.72
C VAL A 46 17.40 -8.76 1.68
N GLN A 47 17.70 -7.86 2.59
CA GLN A 47 16.75 -7.36 3.57
C GLN A 47 16.66 -5.83 3.47
N ILE A 48 15.45 -5.32 3.50
CA ILE A 48 15.15 -3.89 3.62
C ILE A 48 14.66 -3.64 5.03
N ASN A 49 15.36 -2.74 5.72
CA ASN A 49 14.98 -2.27 7.04
C ASN A 49 14.41 -0.84 6.92
N ARG A 50 13.17 -0.64 7.32
CA ARG A 50 12.47 0.62 7.24
C ARG A 50 11.93 1.00 8.61
N THR A 51 12.41 2.10 9.20
CA THR A 51 11.81 2.64 10.41
C THR A 51 10.43 3.22 10.10
N LEU A 52 9.42 2.74 10.79
CA LEU A 52 8.08 3.30 10.84
C LEU A 52 7.93 4.08 12.14
N PHE A 53 7.40 5.29 12.05
CA PHE A 53 7.01 6.08 13.20
C PHE A 53 5.59 5.73 13.61
N ALA A 54 5.22 5.97 14.86
CA ALA A 54 3.84 5.80 15.31
C ALA A 54 2.91 6.70 14.48
N GLY A 55 1.75 6.15 14.09
CA GLY A 55 0.83 6.83 13.19
C GLY A 55 1.08 6.50 11.71
N TYR A 56 0.62 7.37 10.83
CA TYR A 56 0.72 7.17 9.39
C TYR A 56 2.11 7.48 8.84
N ASN A 57 2.56 6.61 7.97
CA ASN A 57 3.76 6.74 7.15
C ASN A 57 3.39 6.45 5.69
N SER A 58 4.26 6.78 4.77
CA SER A 58 4.16 6.29 3.39
C SER A 58 5.21 5.22 3.11
N ILE A 59 4.88 4.24 2.28
CA ILE A 59 5.77 3.13 1.96
C ILE A 59 5.63 2.67 0.51
N CYS A 60 6.78 2.35 -0.11
CA CYS A 60 6.87 1.66 -1.37
C CYS A 60 8.06 0.71 -1.28
N LEU A 61 7.84 -0.59 -1.41
CA LEU A 61 8.92 -1.58 -1.37
C LEU A 61 9.14 -2.19 -2.75
N PRO A 62 10.37 -2.59 -3.09
CA PRO A 62 10.66 -3.30 -4.33
C PRO A 62 10.32 -4.79 -4.24
N MET A 63 9.55 -5.21 -3.25
CA MET A 63 9.09 -6.58 -3.05
C MET A 63 7.66 -6.61 -2.53
N SER A 64 6.88 -7.59 -3.01
CA SER A 64 5.52 -7.83 -2.54
C SER A 64 5.55 -8.58 -1.21
N LEU A 65 4.66 -8.21 -0.30
CA LEU A 65 4.43 -8.93 0.96
C LEU A 65 2.95 -9.25 1.06
N SER A 66 2.61 -10.52 1.29
CA SER A 66 1.26 -10.90 1.65
C SER A 66 0.86 -10.28 3.00
N ALA A 67 -0.41 -10.35 3.36
CA ALA A 67 -0.89 -9.87 4.66
C ALA A 67 -0.11 -10.49 5.84
N GLU A 68 0.14 -11.80 5.80
CA GLU A 68 0.88 -12.52 6.83
C GLU A 68 2.35 -12.09 6.89
N GLN A 69 2.99 -11.97 5.71
CA GLN A 69 4.38 -11.52 5.61
C GLN A 69 4.55 -10.07 6.09
N LEU A 70 3.56 -9.21 5.80
CA LEU A 70 3.55 -7.83 6.26
C LEU A 70 3.47 -7.74 7.79
N GLN A 71 2.60 -8.55 8.43
CA GLN A 71 2.50 -8.62 9.89
C GLN A 71 3.75 -9.23 10.55
N THR A 72 4.45 -10.12 9.84
CA THR A 72 5.74 -10.65 10.28
C THR A 72 6.84 -9.60 10.16
N ALA A 73 6.85 -8.82 9.08
CA ALA A 73 7.80 -7.75 8.82
C ALA A 73 7.66 -6.58 9.80
N ALA A 74 6.40 -6.22 10.18
CA ALA A 74 6.07 -5.19 11.15
C ALA A 74 4.71 -5.49 11.79
N LYS A 75 4.70 -5.66 13.11
CA LYS A 75 3.51 -6.13 13.85
C LYS A 75 2.44 -5.05 13.98
N GLY A 76 1.20 -5.43 13.70
CA GLY A 76 0.02 -4.58 13.93
C GLY A 76 -0.10 -3.40 12.96
N VAL A 77 0.63 -3.43 11.85
CA VAL A 77 0.50 -2.41 10.81
C VAL A 77 -0.75 -2.62 9.98
N GLN A 78 -1.28 -1.51 9.47
CA GLN A 78 -2.36 -1.47 8.49
C GLN A 78 -1.85 -0.76 7.24
N VAL A 79 -2.29 -1.18 6.06
CA VAL A 79 -1.91 -0.54 4.80
C VAL A 79 -3.14 -0.11 4.01
N GLU A 80 -3.00 1.03 3.35
CA GLU A 80 -4.06 1.63 2.58
C GLU A 80 -3.57 2.03 1.20
N ARG A 81 -4.41 1.87 0.19
CA ARG A 81 -4.14 2.29 -1.19
C ARG A 81 -5.02 3.46 -1.60
N LEU A 82 -4.47 4.38 -2.40
CA LEU A 82 -5.22 5.48 -2.99
C LEU A 82 -6.21 4.94 -4.04
N ILE A 83 -7.51 5.08 -3.78
CA ILE A 83 -8.56 4.59 -4.68
C ILE A 83 -9.16 5.69 -5.53
N SER A 84 -9.38 6.89 -4.98
CA SER A 84 -10.01 8.01 -5.67
C SER A 84 -9.61 9.35 -5.06
N ILE A 85 -9.99 10.43 -5.74
CA ILE A 85 -9.93 11.80 -5.22
C ILE A 85 -11.24 12.52 -5.53
N GLY A 86 -11.59 13.50 -4.72
CA GLY A 86 -12.79 14.29 -4.93
C GLY A 86 -12.73 15.65 -4.26
N GLN A 87 -13.17 16.69 -4.97
CA GLN A 87 -13.15 18.04 -4.43
C GLN A 87 -14.45 18.35 -3.68
N GLU A 88 -14.31 18.85 -2.45
CA GLU A 88 -15.38 19.39 -1.62
C GLU A 88 -15.05 20.84 -1.21
N GLY A 89 -15.70 21.81 -1.82
CA GLY A 89 -15.40 23.22 -1.59
C GLY A 89 -13.95 23.55 -1.98
N ALA A 90 -13.15 23.99 -1.02
CA ALA A 90 -11.73 24.32 -1.20
C ALA A 90 -10.78 23.15 -0.93
N ILE A 91 -11.28 21.98 -0.55
CA ILE A 91 -10.49 20.81 -0.16
C ILE A 91 -10.57 19.76 -1.26
N LEU A 92 -9.42 19.23 -1.66
CA LEU A 92 -9.32 18.03 -2.49
C LEU A 92 -9.04 16.85 -1.56
N ASN A 93 -10.04 15.98 -1.40
CA ASN A 93 -9.97 14.78 -0.57
C ASN A 93 -9.27 13.66 -1.34
N LEU A 94 -8.32 12.98 -0.69
CA LEU A 94 -7.63 11.80 -1.17
C LEU A 94 -8.15 10.60 -0.39
N TYR A 95 -8.88 9.72 -1.07
CA TYR A 95 -9.53 8.58 -0.43
C TYR A 95 -8.63 7.34 -0.45
N PHE A 96 -8.27 6.86 0.73
CA PHE A 96 -7.45 5.69 0.93
C PHE A 96 -8.25 4.55 1.51
N LEU A 97 -8.23 3.40 0.85
CA LEU A 97 -8.93 2.19 1.27
C LEU A 97 -7.97 1.25 1.98
N ASP A 98 -8.40 0.75 3.14
CA ASP A 98 -7.70 -0.33 3.84
C ASP A 98 -7.59 -1.57 2.93
N CYS A 99 -6.38 -2.02 2.72
CA CYS A 99 -6.03 -3.23 1.98
C CYS A 99 -5.07 -4.13 2.76
N THR A 100 -5.07 -4.04 4.08
CA THR A 100 -4.19 -4.81 4.97
C THR A 100 -4.29 -6.31 4.72
N ASN A 101 -5.49 -6.81 4.42
CA ASN A 101 -5.73 -8.22 4.13
C ASN A 101 -5.24 -8.66 2.73
N GLU A 102 -4.92 -7.72 1.85
CA GLU A 102 -4.35 -7.99 0.53
C GLU A 102 -2.82 -7.96 0.57
N GLY A 103 -2.24 -7.25 1.55
CA GLY A 103 -0.82 -6.98 1.63
C GLY A 103 -0.37 -5.84 0.71
N ILE A 104 0.90 -5.88 0.28
CA ILE A 104 1.48 -4.86 -0.60
C ILE A 104 2.12 -5.49 -1.84
N GLU A 105 2.04 -4.78 -2.96
CA GLU A 105 2.71 -5.14 -4.22
C GLU A 105 4.03 -4.40 -4.38
N ALA A 106 5.00 -5.06 -5.05
CA ALA A 106 6.29 -4.47 -5.37
C ALA A 106 6.14 -3.22 -6.24
N GLY A 107 6.83 -2.16 -5.85
CA GLY A 107 6.87 -0.88 -6.58
C GLY A 107 5.63 0.00 -6.45
N VAL A 108 4.58 -0.46 -5.77
CA VAL A 108 3.33 0.29 -5.57
C VAL A 108 3.42 1.14 -4.29
N PRO A 109 3.00 2.41 -4.33
CA PRO A 109 2.95 3.27 -3.16
C PRO A 109 1.71 3.01 -2.30
N TYR A 110 1.88 2.98 -0.98
CA TYR A 110 0.83 2.82 0.04
C TYR A 110 1.02 3.82 1.17
N LEU A 111 -0.06 4.10 1.89
CA LEU A 111 0.02 4.53 3.27
C LEU A 111 0.20 3.31 4.17
N ILE A 112 0.93 3.48 5.27
CA ILE A 112 1.07 2.45 6.29
C ILE A 112 0.91 3.09 7.67
N TYR A 113 -0.06 2.61 8.42
CA TYR A 113 -0.22 2.96 9.83
C TYR A 113 0.59 2.01 10.69
N SER A 114 1.33 2.55 11.64
CA SER A 114 2.06 1.78 12.65
C SER A 114 1.61 2.18 14.05
N PRO A 115 1.21 1.22 14.91
CA PRO A 115 0.75 1.56 16.26
C PRO A 115 1.88 2.06 17.17
N THR A 116 3.12 1.76 16.83
CA THR A 116 4.31 2.13 17.60
C THR A 116 5.48 2.45 16.68
N ILE A 117 6.53 3.06 17.21
CA ILE A 117 7.80 3.15 16.50
C ILE A 117 8.40 1.74 16.41
N GLN A 118 8.59 1.25 15.19
CA GLN A 118 9.18 -0.06 14.94
C GLN A 118 9.96 -0.10 13.62
N THR A 119 10.71 -1.18 13.42
CA THR A 119 11.40 -1.41 12.15
C THR A 119 10.65 -2.47 11.36
N LEU A 120 10.16 -2.10 10.19
CA LEU A 120 9.71 -3.06 9.19
C LEU A 120 10.93 -3.74 8.59
N ARG A 121 10.94 -5.08 8.57
CA ARG A 121 12.02 -5.92 8.03
C ARG A 121 11.46 -6.78 6.91
N ALA A 122 11.62 -6.33 5.67
CA ALA A 122 11.21 -7.06 4.48
C ALA A 122 12.41 -7.86 3.94
N ASN A 123 12.25 -9.17 3.81
CA ASN A 123 13.30 -10.09 3.38
C ASN A 123 12.94 -10.69 2.02
N SER A 124 13.87 -10.69 1.07
CA SER A 124 13.62 -11.21 -0.28
C SER A 124 13.35 -12.70 -0.34
N THR A 125 13.82 -13.50 0.65
CA THR A 125 13.51 -14.93 0.72
C THR A 125 12.06 -15.20 1.12
N ASP A 126 11.46 -14.29 1.87
CA ASP A 126 10.10 -14.43 2.41
C ASP A 126 9.09 -13.67 1.55
N ALA A 127 9.57 -12.77 0.71
CA ALA A 127 8.75 -11.95 -0.17
C ALA A 127 8.14 -12.76 -1.32
N GLY A 128 7.05 -12.25 -1.85
CA GLY A 128 6.48 -12.72 -3.11
C GLY A 128 7.28 -12.18 -4.32
N ALA A 129 6.62 -11.51 -5.25
CA ALA A 129 7.29 -10.93 -6.40
C ALA A 129 8.25 -9.80 -6.01
N VAL A 130 9.40 -9.74 -6.69
CA VAL A 130 10.35 -8.64 -6.61
C VAL A 130 10.28 -7.83 -7.90
N SER A 131 10.33 -6.50 -7.80
CA SER A 131 10.34 -5.61 -8.97
C SER A 131 11.22 -4.40 -8.71
N THR A 132 12.03 -4.05 -9.70
CA THR A 132 12.80 -2.81 -9.70
C THR A 132 12.00 -1.62 -10.24
N ASP A 133 10.83 -1.89 -10.84
CA ASP A 133 9.98 -0.88 -11.45
C ASP A 133 9.13 -0.17 -10.40
N LEU A 134 9.12 1.16 -10.48
CA LEU A 134 8.22 2.00 -9.69
C LEU A 134 6.88 2.16 -10.42
N LYS A 135 5.81 1.95 -9.69
CA LYS A 135 4.45 2.21 -10.15
C LYS A 135 3.96 3.52 -9.55
N PHE A 136 3.32 4.34 -10.36
CA PHE A 136 2.71 5.58 -9.92
C PHE A 136 1.19 5.42 -9.96
N VAL A 137 0.52 5.79 -8.87
CA VAL A 137 -0.94 5.76 -8.80
C VAL A 137 -1.45 7.16 -9.11
N THR A 138 -2.07 7.33 -10.26
CA THR A 138 -2.65 8.61 -10.68
C THR A 138 -4.16 8.54 -10.61
N LYS A 139 -4.77 9.55 -9.98
CA LYS A 139 -6.21 9.74 -9.87
C LYS A 139 -6.59 11.13 -10.34
N THR A 140 -7.76 11.22 -11.02
CA THR A 140 -8.31 12.48 -11.54
C THR A 140 -9.74 12.60 -11.06
N ASP A 141 -10.13 13.78 -10.57
CA ASP A 141 -11.52 14.07 -10.18
C ASP A 141 -12.37 14.59 -11.35
N GLY A 142 -13.66 14.80 -11.10
CA GLY A 142 -14.60 15.32 -12.10
C GLY A 142 -14.33 16.78 -12.55
N THR A 143 -13.44 17.51 -11.87
CA THR A 143 -13.05 18.89 -12.21
C THR A 143 -11.70 18.95 -12.93
N GLY A 144 -11.04 17.80 -13.10
CA GLY A 144 -9.76 17.67 -13.79
C GLY A 144 -8.54 17.84 -12.88
N ASN A 145 -8.70 18.01 -11.57
CA ASN A 145 -7.58 17.92 -10.64
C ASN A 145 -6.97 16.53 -10.72
N GLN A 146 -5.64 16.45 -10.71
CA GLN A 146 -4.93 15.20 -10.78
C GLN A 146 -3.94 15.07 -9.61
N ILE A 147 -3.98 13.93 -8.93
CA ILE A 147 -2.99 13.54 -7.94
C ILE A 147 -2.22 12.35 -8.47
N THR A 148 -0.88 12.44 -8.40
CA THR A 148 0.00 11.30 -8.64
C THR A 148 0.72 10.95 -7.34
N PHE A 149 0.49 9.74 -6.84
CA PHE A 149 1.13 9.18 -5.66
C PHE A 149 2.24 8.24 -6.08
N GLY A 150 3.47 8.46 -5.60
CA GLY A 150 4.63 7.70 -6.05
C GLY A 150 5.84 7.83 -5.15
N SER A 151 6.89 7.07 -5.49
CA SER A 151 8.14 6.94 -4.73
C SER A 151 9.37 7.12 -5.63
N SER A 152 10.53 6.97 -5.05
CA SER A 152 11.83 6.89 -5.72
C SER A 152 12.72 5.89 -4.99
N TRP A 153 13.64 5.26 -5.72
CA TRP A 153 14.73 4.47 -5.12
C TRP A 153 15.93 5.32 -4.71
N GLU A 154 15.87 6.62 -4.99
CA GLU A 154 16.87 7.60 -4.61
C GLU A 154 16.26 8.69 -3.75
N SER A 155 17.10 9.34 -2.95
CA SER A 155 16.69 10.54 -2.23
C SER A 155 16.45 11.68 -3.21
N ILE A 156 15.28 12.30 -3.13
CA ILE A 156 14.89 13.40 -3.99
C ILE A 156 14.47 14.62 -3.16
N GLN A 157 14.92 15.80 -3.60
CA GLN A 157 14.40 17.07 -3.14
C GLN A 157 13.52 17.65 -4.25
N VAL A 158 12.26 17.85 -3.96
CA VAL A 158 11.30 18.35 -4.95
C VAL A 158 10.42 19.40 -4.31
N GLU A 159 10.37 20.57 -4.93
CA GLU A 159 9.46 21.63 -4.56
C GLU A 159 8.02 21.27 -4.97
N GLY A 160 7.03 21.70 -4.17
CA GLY A 160 5.63 21.49 -4.44
C GLY A 160 5.15 20.03 -4.30
N ARG A 161 5.95 19.16 -3.68
CA ARG A 161 5.54 17.78 -3.39
C ARG A 161 4.93 17.70 -2.01
N TYR A 162 3.83 17.00 -1.88
CA TYR A 162 3.18 16.74 -0.60
C TYR A 162 3.65 15.41 -0.03
N GLY A 163 3.81 15.34 1.28
CA GLY A 163 4.22 14.14 1.98
C GLY A 163 3.76 14.08 3.41
N ILE A 164 3.83 12.89 4.00
CA ILE A 164 3.59 12.66 5.42
C ILE A 164 4.92 12.85 6.15
N PRO A 165 4.99 13.74 7.16
CA PRO A 165 6.22 13.95 7.93
C PRO A 165 6.61 12.69 8.72
N ALA A 166 7.91 12.52 8.95
CA ALA A 166 8.45 11.36 9.66
C ALA A 166 8.14 11.37 11.18
N LEU A 167 7.87 12.54 11.74
CA LEU A 167 7.50 12.73 13.14
C LEU A 167 6.17 13.48 13.16
N GLN A 168 5.16 12.86 13.73
CA GLN A 168 3.91 13.52 14.04
C GLN A 168 3.92 13.80 15.54
N GLU A 169 3.93 15.08 15.92
CA GLU A 169 3.94 15.50 17.33
C GLU A 169 2.54 15.55 17.94
N THR A 170 1.51 15.22 17.17
CA THR A 170 0.12 15.28 17.61
C THR A 170 -0.36 13.90 18.03
N ASP A 171 -1.08 13.81 19.15
CA ASP A 171 -1.78 12.62 19.63
C ASP A 171 -2.95 12.20 18.70
N GLU A 172 -3.26 13.00 17.70
CA GLU A 172 -4.27 12.72 16.70
C GLU A 172 -3.68 11.86 15.58
N LEU A 173 -4.30 10.72 15.31
CA LEU A 173 -3.92 9.75 14.27
C LEU A 173 -4.18 10.25 12.85
N GLN A 174 -4.17 11.56 12.64
CA GLN A 174 -4.44 12.19 11.35
C GLN A 174 -3.20 12.18 10.47
N SER A 175 -3.41 11.89 9.19
CA SER A 175 -2.38 12.04 8.17
C SER A 175 -2.19 13.53 7.86
N ILE A 176 -1.04 14.05 8.24
CA ILE A 176 -0.68 15.44 7.95
C ILE A 176 0.07 15.48 6.63
N LEU A 177 -0.43 16.27 5.68
CA LEU A 177 0.25 16.54 4.42
C LEU A 177 1.02 17.86 4.52
N ILE A 178 2.32 17.78 4.24
CA ILE A 178 3.20 18.95 4.17
C ILE A 178 3.63 19.16 2.72
N CYS A 179 3.37 20.35 2.18
CA CYS A 179 3.93 20.76 0.90
C CYS A 179 5.40 21.16 1.09
N THR A 180 6.27 20.64 0.24
CA THR A 180 7.70 20.94 0.30
C THR A 180 8.03 22.20 -0.49
N ASN A 181 8.95 23.00 0.02
CA ASN A 181 9.52 24.19 -0.65
C ASN A 181 10.95 23.93 -1.15
N GLY A 182 11.30 22.66 -1.41
CA GLY A 182 12.63 22.27 -1.86
C GLY A 182 13.65 22.00 -0.76
N ASP A 183 13.32 22.27 0.52
CA ASP A 183 14.20 22.03 1.67
C ASP A 183 14.06 20.63 2.29
N LYS A 184 13.02 19.88 1.90
CA LYS A 184 12.74 18.54 2.41
C LYS A 184 13.18 17.46 1.43
N THR A 185 13.73 16.40 1.99
CA THR A 185 14.20 15.24 1.23
C THR A 185 13.26 14.07 1.42
N PHE A 186 12.76 13.52 0.32
CA PHE A 186 12.09 12.22 0.31
C PHE A 186 13.14 11.13 0.18
N LEU A 187 13.31 10.35 1.23
CA LEU A 187 14.23 9.21 1.24
C LEU A 187 13.65 8.04 0.41
N PRO A 188 14.46 7.10 -0.08
CA PRO A 188 13.99 5.89 -0.74
C PRO A 188 12.93 5.18 0.07
N THR A 189 12.00 4.50 -0.61
CA THR A 189 10.84 3.80 -0.02
C THR A 189 9.78 4.70 0.62
N ARG A 190 9.98 6.00 0.68
CA ARG A 190 8.93 6.98 1.06
C ARG A 190 8.19 7.43 -0.17
N CYS A 191 6.89 7.68 -0.02
CA CYS A 191 6.06 8.17 -1.10
C CYS A 191 5.64 9.61 -0.88
N GLY A 192 5.38 10.30 -1.96
CA GLY A 192 4.82 11.65 -1.94
C GLY A 192 3.79 11.82 -3.04
N PHE A 193 3.06 12.92 -2.94
CA PHE A 193 2.02 13.29 -3.89
C PHE A 193 2.47 14.48 -4.71
N THR A 194 2.23 14.45 -5.99
CA THR A 194 2.23 15.64 -6.84
C THR A 194 0.79 15.98 -7.21
N TRP A 195 0.48 17.25 -7.17
CA TRP A 195 -0.85 17.76 -7.45
C TRP A 195 -0.82 18.68 -8.68
N ASP A 196 -1.48 18.27 -9.74
CA ASP A 196 -1.77 19.11 -10.88
C ASP A 196 -3.17 19.71 -10.69
N ALA A 197 -3.21 20.90 -10.09
CA ALA A 197 -4.43 21.61 -9.80
C ALA A 197 -5.00 22.23 -11.08
N LYS A 198 -6.22 21.83 -11.45
CA LYS A 198 -6.98 22.43 -12.56
C LYS A 198 -8.12 23.33 -12.07
N SER A 199 -8.62 23.04 -10.88
CA SER A 199 -9.64 23.87 -10.25
C SER A 199 -9.01 25.01 -9.47
N ALA A 200 -9.41 26.24 -9.79
CA ALA A 200 -8.98 27.43 -9.07
C ALA A 200 -9.52 27.51 -7.63
N THR A 201 -10.49 26.67 -7.28
CA THR A 201 -11.13 26.63 -5.96
C THR A 201 -10.48 25.65 -5.01
N ALA A 202 -9.77 24.63 -5.48
CA ALA A 202 -9.07 23.69 -4.61
C ALA A 202 -7.77 24.32 -4.05
N GLN A 203 -7.67 24.42 -2.74
CA GLN A 203 -6.58 25.13 -2.03
C GLN A 203 -5.84 24.24 -1.02
N ALA A 204 -6.41 23.09 -0.65
CA ALA A 204 -5.84 22.18 0.33
C ALA A 204 -6.06 20.72 -0.07
N LEU A 205 -5.18 19.85 0.42
CA LEU A 205 -5.31 18.38 0.32
C LEU A 205 -5.65 17.80 1.69
N GLU A 206 -6.55 16.84 1.72
CA GLU A 206 -6.89 16.07 2.94
C GLU A 206 -6.92 14.58 2.63
N ILE A 207 -6.39 13.75 3.54
CA ILE A 207 -6.48 12.29 3.43
C ILE A 207 -7.74 11.82 4.16
N LYS A 208 -8.53 11.00 3.49
CA LYS A 208 -9.70 10.31 4.03
C LYS A 208 -9.40 8.81 4.08
N HIS A 209 -9.50 8.23 5.27
CA HIS A 209 -9.32 6.82 5.51
C HIS A 209 -10.65 6.08 5.41
N ILE A 210 -10.70 5.02 4.60
CA ILE A 210 -11.90 4.25 4.34
C ILE A 210 -11.62 2.79 4.69
N THR A 211 -12.46 2.21 5.56
CA THR A 211 -12.38 0.80 5.94
C THR A 211 -13.28 -0.11 5.10
N ASP A 212 -14.32 0.47 4.52
CA ASP A 212 -15.28 -0.25 3.66
C ASP A 212 -15.73 0.65 2.51
N VAL A 213 -15.62 0.16 1.28
CA VAL A 213 -16.07 0.85 0.06
C VAL A 213 -17.60 0.99 0.00
N ALA A 214 -18.32 0.28 0.89
CA ALA A 214 -19.79 0.22 0.87
C ALA A 214 -20.51 1.49 1.38
N GLY A 215 -19.79 2.50 1.88
CA GLY A 215 -20.39 3.67 2.54
C GLY A 215 -20.19 5.01 1.86
N GLU A 216 -19.42 5.12 0.77
CA GLU A 216 -19.03 6.42 0.24
C GLU A 216 -19.51 6.69 -1.19
N GLU A 217 -19.97 7.90 -1.44
CA GLU A 217 -20.40 8.43 -2.76
C GLU A 217 -19.32 8.30 -3.86
N THR A 218 -18.06 8.08 -3.47
CA THR A 218 -16.91 7.91 -4.39
C THR A 218 -16.99 6.67 -5.25
N CYS A 219 -17.55 5.57 -4.75
CA CYS A 219 -17.79 4.38 -5.57
C CYS A 219 -18.76 4.65 -6.71
N ILE A 220 -19.68 5.60 -6.51
CA ILE A 220 -20.66 6.00 -7.50
C ILE A 220 -19.98 6.73 -8.66
N LYS A 221 -19.06 7.65 -8.38
CA LYS A 221 -18.34 8.41 -9.42
C LYS A 221 -17.38 7.55 -10.23
N ASP A 222 -16.67 6.63 -9.58
CA ASP A 222 -15.81 5.68 -10.29
C ASP A 222 -16.61 4.70 -11.16
N LEU A 223 -17.79 4.28 -10.69
CA LEU A 223 -18.70 3.47 -11.49
C LEU A 223 -19.32 4.27 -12.64
N GLN A 224 -19.62 5.56 -12.45
CA GLN A 224 -20.15 6.45 -13.49
C GLN A 224 -19.13 6.78 -14.58
N SER A 225 -17.83 6.77 -14.27
CA SER A 225 -16.76 6.94 -15.26
C SER A 225 -16.57 5.71 -16.17
N LEU A 226 -17.14 4.55 -15.77
CA LEU A 226 -17.13 3.32 -16.56
C LEU A 226 -18.37 3.33 -17.47
N ASP A 227 -18.21 3.66 -18.74
CA ASP A 227 -19.22 3.42 -19.78
C ASP A 227 -19.32 1.92 -20.08
N ALA A 228 -19.76 1.15 -19.08
CA ALA A 228 -19.78 -0.32 -19.11
C ALA A 228 -21.19 -0.84 -18.83
N GLU A 229 -21.54 -1.93 -19.52
CA GLU A 229 -22.70 -2.73 -19.19
C GLU A 229 -22.39 -3.63 -17.97
N VAL A 230 -23.27 -3.60 -16.98
CA VAL A 230 -23.10 -4.35 -15.72
C VAL A 230 -24.38 -5.05 -15.29
N ASP A 231 -24.24 -6.11 -14.52
CA ASP A 231 -25.33 -6.75 -13.83
C ASP A 231 -25.49 -6.13 -12.44
N ILE A 232 -26.74 -5.83 -12.09
CA ILE A 232 -27.11 -5.15 -10.85
C ILE A 232 -27.96 -6.08 -10.01
N TYR A 233 -27.58 -6.25 -8.75
CA TYR A 233 -28.25 -7.12 -7.79
C TYR A 233 -28.76 -6.30 -6.60
N ASN A 234 -29.82 -6.79 -5.96
CA ASN A 234 -30.22 -6.26 -4.66
C ASN A 234 -29.33 -6.86 -3.54
N VAL A 235 -29.51 -6.38 -2.30
CA VAL A 235 -28.73 -6.86 -1.15
C VAL A 235 -29.00 -8.32 -0.77
N GLN A 236 -30.07 -8.93 -1.28
CA GLN A 236 -30.39 -10.33 -1.12
C GLN A 236 -29.76 -11.22 -2.22
N GLY A 237 -29.00 -10.61 -3.15
CA GLY A 237 -28.35 -11.31 -4.25
C GLY A 237 -29.26 -11.60 -5.45
N ALA A 238 -30.51 -11.10 -5.46
CA ALA A 238 -31.39 -11.23 -6.62
C ALA A 238 -31.01 -10.19 -7.67
N MET A 239 -30.90 -10.62 -8.94
CA MET A 239 -30.61 -9.75 -10.07
C MET A 239 -31.79 -8.80 -10.32
N VAL A 240 -31.50 -7.50 -10.32
CA VAL A 240 -32.50 -6.41 -10.58
C VAL A 240 -32.43 -5.95 -12.02
N GLN A 241 -31.22 -5.84 -12.58
CA GLN A 241 -31.02 -5.53 -14.01
C GLN A 241 -29.80 -6.29 -14.54
N SER A 242 -29.90 -6.77 -15.79
CA SER A 242 -28.79 -7.39 -16.50
C SER A 242 -28.31 -6.50 -17.63
N LYS A 243 -26.97 -6.47 -17.84
CA LYS A 243 -26.32 -5.67 -18.89
C LYS A 243 -26.82 -4.21 -18.93
N ALA A 244 -27.00 -3.62 -17.78
CA ALA A 244 -27.45 -2.25 -17.66
C ALA A 244 -26.28 -1.28 -17.86
N ASN A 245 -26.48 -0.23 -18.65
CA ASN A 245 -25.55 0.89 -18.64
C ASN A 245 -25.63 1.57 -17.27
N ILE A 246 -24.49 1.65 -16.60
CA ILE A 246 -24.40 2.09 -15.21
C ILE A 246 -24.98 3.49 -15.02
N ASN A 247 -24.63 4.43 -15.90
CA ASN A 247 -25.08 5.83 -15.81
C ASN A 247 -26.61 5.99 -15.95
N LYS A 248 -27.22 5.12 -16.76
CA LYS A 248 -28.66 5.10 -16.93
C LYS A 248 -29.36 4.42 -15.75
N ALA A 249 -28.83 3.30 -15.30
CA ALA A 249 -29.36 2.52 -14.18
C ALA A 249 -29.38 3.34 -12.88
N MET A 250 -28.34 4.08 -12.60
CA MET A 250 -28.26 4.92 -11.40
C MET A 250 -29.31 6.02 -11.33
N LYS A 251 -29.79 6.49 -12.49
CA LYS A 251 -30.86 7.52 -12.59
C LYS A 251 -32.27 6.93 -12.57
N THR A 252 -32.41 5.65 -12.82
CA THR A 252 -33.72 5.01 -13.03
C THR A 252 -34.07 3.97 -11.96
N LEU A 253 -33.11 3.49 -11.20
CA LEU A 253 -33.35 2.56 -10.10
C LEU A 253 -34.01 3.30 -8.93
N PRO A 254 -34.97 2.65 -8.24
CA PRO A 254 -35.53 3.18 -6.99
C PRO A 254 -34.44 3.42 -5.92
N ASN A 255 -34.74 4.31 -4.97
CA ASN A 255 -33.88 4.52 -3.81
C ASN A 255 -33.66 3.18 -3.08
N GLY A 256 -32.43 2.85 -2.81
CA GLY A 256 -32.07 1.58 -2.18
C GLY A 256 -30.57 1.26 -2.28
N ILE A 257 -30.22 0.13 -1.69
CA ILE A 257 -28.83 -0.39 -1.73
C ILE A 257 -28.78 -1.54 -2.76
N TYR A 258 -27.85 -1.45 -3.67
CA TYR A 258 -27.63 -2.40 -4.75
C TYR A 258 -26.19 -2.94 -4.72
N VAL A 259 -25.98 -4.10 -5.33
CA VAL A 259 -24.63 -4.66 -5.56
C VAL A 259 -24.34 -4.58 -7.06
N ILE A 260 -23.30 -3.81 -7.41
CA ILE A 260 -22.85 -3.57 -8.78
C ILE A 260 -21.37 -3.91 -8.86
N LYS A 261 -20.98 -4.87 -9.71
CA LYS A 261 -19.59 -5.39 -9.78
C LYS A 261 -19.01 -5.78 -8.41
N GLY A 262 -19.82 -6.38 -7.54
CA GLY A 262 -19.39 -6.78 -6.20
C GLY A 262 -19.35 -5.65 -5.16
N MET A 263 -19.62 -4.42 -5.55
CA MET A 263 -19.65 -3.25 -4.65
C MET A 263 -21.08 -2.92 -4.24
N LYS A 264 -21.30 -2.57 -2.97
CA LYS A 264 -22.58 -2.04 -2.49
C LYS A 264 -22.68 -0.56 -2.85
N VAL A 265 -23.75 -0.17 -3.50
CA VAL A 265 -24.03 1.19 -3.99
C VAL A 265 -25.36 1.66 -3.46
N ALA A 266 -25.39 2.79 -2.76
CA ALA A 266 -26.64 3.43 -2.36
C ALA A 266 -27.13 4.37 -3.47
N ILE A 267 -28.38 4.22 -3.90
CA ILE A 267 -29.05 5.08 -4.87
C ILE A 267 -30.10 5.91 -4.14
N ASN A 268 -29.93 7.23 -4.20
CA ASN A 268 -30.83 8.25 -3.67
C ASN A 268 -31.17 9.22 -4.81
N ASN A 269 -32.27 8.98 -5.54
CA ASN A 269 -32.75 9.84 -6.61
C ASN A 269 -33.77 10.85 -6.06
#